data_3b5f8d826bc0169457be65a673e50a57
#
_entry.id   3b5f8d826bc0169457be65a673e50a57
#
_cell.length_a   1.000
_cell.length_b   1.000
_cell.length_c   1.000
_cell.angle_alpha   90.00
_cell.angle_beta   90.00
_cell.angle_gamma   90.00
#
_symmetry.space_group_name_H-M   'P 1'
#
loop_
_entity.id
_entity.type
_entity.pdbx_description
1 polymer ?
#
loop_
_entity_poly.entity_id
_entity_poly.type
_entity_poly.pdbx_seq_one_letter_code
_entity_poly.pdbx_strand_id
1 'polypeptide(L)'
;NFEITNKIAEKSSDFIIIQALGLYQKKIFKKKFSEIMKSQIYSNIRSIKILNLNRLDIYLKNNTNIKLGNYDINLQMMTLTKVMKKYKNLSSIDLRNKGRIVIK
;
A
#
# COMPACT_ATOMS: atom_id res chain seq x y z
N ASN A 1 0.62 6.35 13.54
CA ASN A 1 0.21 7.66 13.01
C ASN A 1 0.75 7.87 11.63
N PHE A 2 0.11 8.78 10.93
CA PHE A 2 0.48 9.09 9.57
C PHE A 2 0.15 10.54 9.27
N GLU A 3 0.74 11.02 8.20
CA GLU A 3 0.56 12.39 7.79
C GLU A 3 0.30 12.41 6.29
N ILE A 4 -0.75 13.11 5.88
CA ILE A 4 -1.09 13.21 4.46
C ILE A 4 -0.50 14.50 3.92
N THR A 5 0.31 14.37 2.85
CA THR A 5 0.99 15.50 2.29
C THR A 5 1.23 15.30 0.80
N ASN A 6 1.43 16.41 0.10
CA ASN A 6 1.85 16.36 -1.30
C ASN A 6 3.34 16.62 -1.44
N LYS A 7 4.04 16.75 -0.33
CA LYS A 7 5.47 16.99 -0.32
C LYS A 7 6.19 15.76 0.18
N ILE A 8 7.42 15.62 -0.23
CA ILE A 8 8.29 14.63 0.36
C ILE A 8 8.65 15.11 1.76
N ALA A 9 8.38 14.27 2.74
CA ALA A 9 8.69 14.60 4.11
C ALA A 9 10.20 14.55 4.31
N GLU A 10 10.59 14.97 5.48
CA GLU A 10 12.00 14.94 5.85
C GLU A 10 12.55 13.54 5.74
N LYS A 11 13.82 13.45 5.74
CA LYS A 11 14.54 12.23 5.47
C LYS A 11 14.46 11.16 6.53
N SER A 12 13.63 11.26 7.51
CA SER A 12 13.51 10.19 8.48
C SER A 12 12.96 8.93 7.79
N SER A 13 13.66 7.83 7.94
CA SER A 13 13.22 6.57 7.36
C SER A 13 12.01 6.00 8.08
N ASP A 14 11.65 6.58 9.23
CA ASP A 14 10.52 6.11 10.00
C ASP A 14 9.19 6.71 9.54
N PHE A 15 9.23 7.67 8.65
CA PHE A 15 8.02 8.30 8.16
C PHE A 15 7.52 7.64 6.90
N ILE A 16 6.20 7.45 6.85
CA ILE A 16 5.53 7.03 5.63
C ILE A 16 4.90 8.27 5.02
N ILE A 17 5.21 8.54 3.77
CA ILE A 17 4.66 9.68 3.05
C ILE A 17 3.36 9.25 2.43
N ILE A 18 2.28 9.99 2.73
CA ILE A 18 0.97 9.67 2.17
C ILE A 18 0.52 10.82 1.30
N GLN A 19 0.27 10.54 0.02
CA GLN A 19 -0.20 11.52 -0.95
C GLN A 19 -1.62 11.21 -1.35
N ALA A 20 -2.49 12.21 -1.27
CA ALA A 20 -3.86 12.09 -1.75
C ALA A 20 -3.89 12.68 -3.16
N LEU A 21 -4.03 11.82 -4.15
CA LEU A 21 -4.03 12.22 -5.56
C LEU A 21 -5.42 12.23 -6.16
N GLY A 22 -6.44 11.86 -5.40
CA GLY A 22 -7.80 11.85 -5.89
C GLY A 22 -8.78 11.93 -4.74
N LEU A 23 -10.06 11.88 -5.08
CA LEU A 23 -11.11 11.93 -4.07
C LEU A 23 -11.14 10.63 -3.29
N TYR A 24 -11.22 10.73 -1.99
CA TYR A 24 -11.26 9.55 -1.12
C TYR A 24 -12.06 9.87 0.14
N GLN A 25 -12.54 8.82 0.80
CA GLN A 25 -13.22 8.94 2.07
C GLN A 25 -12.24 8.61 3.19
N LYS A 26 -12.03 9.58 4.05
CA LYS A 26 -11.04 9.46 5.12
C LYS A 26 -11.30 8.25 6.01
N LYS A 27 -12.56 7.96 6.30
CA LYS A 27 -12.92 6.83 7.15
C LYS A 27 -12.51 5.51 6.53
N ILE A 28 -12.74 5.37 5.21
CA ILE A 28 -12.37 4.15 4.49
C ILE A 28 -10.86 4.01 4.44
N PHE A 29 -10.16 5.11 4.19
CA PHE A 29 -8.70 5.08 4.17
C PHE A 29 -8.14 4.65 5.52
N LYS A 30 -8.65 5.20 6.62
CA LYS A 30 -8.15 4.84 7.94
C LYS A 30 -8.31 3.37 8.24
N LYS A 31 -9.42 2.77 7.81
CA LYS A 31 -9.63 1.35 8.00
C LYS A 31 -8.60 0.54 7.23
N LYS A 32 -8.37 0.88 5.97
CA LYS A 32 -7.39 0.19 5.15
C LYS A 32 -5.98 0.38 5.72
N PHE A 33 -5.65 1.60 6.12
CA PHE A 33 -4.33 1.88 6.67
C PHE A 33 -4.08 1.11 7.95
N SER A 34 -5.11 0.97 8.77
CA SER A 34 -5.00 0.19 10.01
C SER A 34 -4.57 -1.24 9.71
N GLU A 35 -5.13 -1.86 8.67
CA GLU A 35 -4.74 -3.22 8.30
C GLU A 35 -3.35 -3.27 7.71
N ILE A 36 -2.98 -2.25 6.95
CA ILE A 36 -1.63 -2.16 6.40
C ILE A 36 -0.59 -2.06 7.52
N MET A 37 -0.90 -1.29 8.56
CA MET A 37 0.00 -1.13 9.71
C MET A 37 0.26 -2.43 10.45
N LYS A 38 -0.71 -3.33 10.44
CA LYS A 38 -0.57 -4.62 11.11
C LYS A 38 0.23 -5.62 10.29
N SER A 39 0.49 -5.31 9.04
CA SER A 39 1.13 -6.26 8.13
C SER A 39 2.64 -6.26 8.28
N GLN A 40 3.26 -7.32 7.76
CA GLN A 40 4.71 -7.45 7.82
C GLN A 40 5.43 -6.46 6.92
N ILE A 41 4.75 -5.89 5.93
CA ILE A 41 5.40 -4.94 5.03
C ILE A 41 5.50 -3.53 5.61
N TYR A 42 4.83 -3.26 6.73
CA TYR A 42 4.71 -1.90 7.23
C TYR A 42 6.07 -1.19 7.37
N SER A 43 7.05 -1.87 7.92
CA SER A 43 8.37 -1.28 8.14
C SER A 43 9.12 -0.99 6.83
N ASN A 44 8.67 -1.58 5.74
CA ASN A 44 9.31 -1.40 4.43
C ASN A 44 8.56 -0.43 3.52
N ILE A 45 7.50 0.19 4.02
CA ILE A 45 6.72 1.12 3.21
C ILE A 45 7.41 2.48 3.17
N ARG A 46 7.63 2.99 1.97
CA ARG A 46 8.15 4.34 1.77
C ARG A 46 7.00 5.34 1.63
N SER A 47 6.01 5.03 0.80
CA SER A 47 4.90 5.93 0.59
C SER A 47 3.64 5.19 0.18
N ILE A 48 2.52 5.87 0.36
CA ILE A 48 1.21 5.37 -0.04
C ILE A 48 0.54 6.48 -0.82
N LYS A 49 0.01 6.15 -2.00
CA LYS A 49 -0.77 7.09 -2.78
C LYS A 49 -2.23 6.70 -2.72
N ILE A 50 -3.06 7.67 -2.37
CA ILE A 50 -4.51 7.49 -2.34
C ILE A 50 -5.05 7.99 -3.67
N LEU A 51 -5.53 7.08 -4.49
CA LEU A 51 -6.08 7.40 -5.79
C LEU A 51 -7.59 7.54 -5.70
N ASN A 52 -8.22 7.87 -6.81
CA ASN A 52 -9.68 8.01 -6.82
C ASN A 52 -10.36 6.75 -6.33
N LEU A 53 -11.52 6.92 -5.69
CA LEU A 53 -12.37 5.83 -5.23
C LEU A 53 -11.68 4.96 -4.18
N ASN A 54 -10.85 5.60 -3.36
CA ASN A 54 -10.17 4.94 -2.22
C ASN A 54 -9.20 3.83 -2.62
N ARG A 55 -8.74 3.82 -3.87
CA ARG A 55 -7.71 2.87 -4.29
C ARG A 55 -6.37 3.30 -3.74
N LEU A 56 -5.60 2.35 -3.26
CA LEU A 56 -4.28 2.63 -2.69
C LEU A 56 -3.18 1.96 -3.50
N ASP A 57 -2.13 2.72 -3.75
CA ASP A 57 -0.89 2.18 -4.28
C ASP A 57 0.18 2.34 -3.21
N ILE A 58 0.89 1.26 -2.91
CA ILE A 58 1.94 1.25 -1.90
C ILE A 58 3.28 1.13 -2.60
N TYR A 59 4.24 1.95 -2.17
CA TYR A 59 5.60 1.91 -2.69
C TYR A 59 6.54 1.53 -1.57
N LEU A 60 7.23 0.43 -1.75
CA LEU A 60 8.17 -0.05 -0.74
C LEU A 60 9.54 0.60 -0.90
N LYS A 61 10.35 0.52 0.15
CA LYS A 61 11.70 1.09 0.15
C LYS A 61 12.60 0.45 -0.91
N ASN A 62 12.31 -0.78 -1.30
CA ASN A 62 13.07 -1.48 -2.35
C ASN A 62 12.50 -1.25 -3.74
N ASN A 63 11.61 -0.26 -3.88
CA ASN A 63 10.99 0.15 -5.14
C ASN A 63 9.93 -0.80 -5.69
N THR A 64 9.48 -1.78 -4.92
CA THR A 64 8.35 -2.59 -5.32
C THR A 64 7.08 -1.76 -5.23
N ASN A 65 6.27 -1.79 -6.28
CA ASN A 65 4.98 -1.12 -6.32
C ASN A 65 3.87 -2.13 -6.08
N ILE A 66 2.98 -1.81 -5.15
CA ILE A 66 1.85 -2.70 -4.80
C ILE A 66 0.56 -1.94 -5.06
N LYS A 67 -0.29 -2.49 -5.92
CA LYS A 67 -1.58 -1.89 -6.25
C LYS A 67 -2.68 -2.66 -5.56
N LEU A 68 -3.39 -2.00 -4.66
CA LEU A 68 -4.50 -2.61 -3.92
C LEU A 68 -5.82 -2.28 -4.57
N GLY A 69 -6.77 -3.18 -4.46
CA GLY A 69 -8.10 -3.00 -4.99
C GLY A 69 -9.11 -2.59 -3.91
N ASN A 70 -10.37 -2.49 -4.32
CA ASN A 70 -11.46 -2.07 -3.44
C ASN A 70 -12.28 -3.25 -2.94
N TYR A 71 -11.60 -4.27 -2.46
CA TYR A 71 -12.26 -5.40 -1.83
C TYR A 71 -11.55 -5.70 -0.52
N ASP A 72 -11.94 -6.77 0.13
CA ASP A 72 -11.45 -7.13 1.46
C ASP A 72 -9.95 -6.87 1.68
N ILE A 73 -9.64 -5.85 2.46
CA ILE A 73 -8.24 -5.45 2.69
C ILE A 73 -7.47 -6.53 3.44
N ASN A 74 -8.13 -7.25 4.35
CA ASN A 74 -7.45 -8.33 5.07
C ASN A 74 -7.01 -9.43 4.12
N LEU A 75 -7.87 -9.81 3.20
CA LEU A 75 -7.53 -10.82 2.20
C LEU A 75 -6.38 -10.35 1.33
N GLN A 76 -6.39 -9.09 0.93
CA GLN A 76 -5.32 -8.53 0.12
C GLN A 76 -3.98 -8.58 0.85
N MET A 77 -3.96 -8.21 2.12
CA MET A 77 -2.73 -8.20 2.90
C MET A 77 -2.21 -9.61 3.16
N MET A 78 -3.11 -10.57 3.39
CA MET A 78 -2.71 -11.97 3.52
C MET A 78 -2.10 -12.49 2.22
N THR A 79 -2.74 -12.19 1.11
CA THR A 79 -2.25 -12.60 -0.20
C THR A 79 -0.88 -11.98 -0.47
N LEU A 80 -0.73 -10.70 -0.16
CA LEU A 80 0.53 -9.99 -0.36
C LEU A 80 1.66 -10.65 0.43
N THR A 81 1.39 -11.00 1.68
CA THR A 81 2.39 -11.66 2.51
C THR A 81 2.86 -12.97 1.88
N LYS A 82 1.92 -13.76 1.36
CA LYS A 82 2.25 -15.03 0.72
C LYS A 82 3.08 -14.81 -0.54
N VAL A 83 2.70 -13.84 -1.34
CA VAL A 83 3.42 -13.54 -2.59
C VAL A 83 4.85 -13.12 -2.29
N MET A 84 5.04 -12.26 -1.29
CA MET A 84 6.36 -11.75 -0.97
C MET A 84 7.25 -12.80 -0.33
N LYS A 85 6.69 -13.83 0.29
CA LYS A 85 7.48 -14.94 0.78
C LYS A 85 7.95 -15.84 -0.34
N LYS A 86 7.11 -16.00 -1.37
CA LYS A 86 7.38 -16.94 -2.44
C LYS A 86 8.28 -16.36 -3.53
N TYR A 87 8.09 -15.08 -3.84
CA TYR A 87 8.79 -14.43 -4.94
C TYR A 87 9.69 -13.31 -4.43
N LYS A 88 10.88 -13.19 -4.97
CA LYS A 88 11.84 -12.16 -4.59
C LYS A 88 12.08 -11.20 -5.73
N ASN A 89 12.51 -9.99 -5.38
CA ASN A 89 12.91 -8.98 -6.35
C ASN A 89 11.82 -8.60 -7.34
N LEU A 90 10.57 -8.57 -6.85
CA LEU A 90 9.46 -8.15 -7.68
C LEU A 90 9.46 -6.63 -7.84
N SER A 91 9.16 -6.16 -9.04
CA SER A 91 9.00 -4.73 -9.29
C SER A 91 7.57 -4.27 -9.06
N SER A 92 6.58 -5.16 -9.22
CA SER A 92 5.20 -4.79 -8.99
C SER A 92 4.36 -6.00 -8.59
N ILE A 93 3.35 -5.73 -7.78
CA ILE A 93 2.35 -6.72 -7.36
C ILE A 93 1.00 -6.05 -7.50
N ASP A 94 0.15 -6.59 -8.38
CA ASP A 94 -1.16 -6.00 -8.65
C ASP A 94 -2.25 -6.90 -8.09
N LEU A 95 -2.93 -6.41 -7.05
CA LEU A 95 -4.01 -7.13 -6.37
C LEU A 95 -5.37 -6.49 -6.64
N ARG A 96 -5.48 -5.63 -7.66
CA ARG A 96 -6.71 -4.88 -7.87
C ARG A 96 -7.90 -5.75 -8.22
N ASN A 97 -7.67 -6.91 -8.81
CA ASN A 97 -8.75 -7.81 -9.22
C ASN A 97 -8.78 -9.01 -8.28
N LYS A 98 -9.89 -9.16 -7.56
CA LYS A 98 -10.05 -10.26 -6.65
C LYS A 98 -9.88 -11.60 -7.40
N GLY A 99 -9.09 -12.48 -6.81
CA GLY A 99 -8.86 -13.80 -7.41
C GLY A 99 -7.83 -13.81 -8.53
N ARG A 100 -7.21 -12.66 -8.83
CA ARG A 100 -6.22 -12.60 -9.89
C ARG A 100 -5.06 -11.74 -9.44
N ILE A 101 -3.87 -12.32 -9.39
CA ILE A 101 -2.66 -11.62 -8.98
C ILE A 101 -1.76 -11.49 -10.19
N VAL A 102 -1.30 -10.27 -10.45
CA VAL A 102 -0.33 -10.04 -11.52
C VAL A 102 0.97 -9.56 -10.88
N ILE A 103 2.04 -10.28 -11.11
CA ILE A 103 3.35 -9.94 -10.56
C ILE A 103 4.35 -9.78 -11.70
N LYS A 104 5.29 -8.89 -11.47
CA LYS A 104 6.36 -8.64 -12.44
C LYS A 104 7.70 -8.52 -11.77
#